data_218eb3b2eaac46a88039d019aa7bf001
#
_entry.id   218eb3b2eaac46a88039d019aa7bf001
#
_cell.length_a   1.000
_cell.length_b   1.000
_cell.length_c   1.000
_cell.angle_alpha   90.00
_cell.angle_beta   90.00
_cell.angle_gamma   90.00
#
_symmetry.space_group_name_H-M   'P 1'
#
loop_
_entity.id
_entity.type
_entity.pdbx_description
1 polymer ?
#
loop_
_entity_poly.entity_id
_entity_poly.type
_entity_poly.pdbx_seq_one_letter_code
_entity_poly.pdbx_strand_id
1 'polypeptide(L)'
;MRWYTKLAYGLMWFAARLPMGVFRALGAGLGWLFWTTHGRKRRIVEANLMLVRRDLDTGARSALARECVRQTGVSLVEVFGIWTNPRRTLTSVHDVYGRELFDAALAAGRGLILCAPHLGSWEVANYWVGARAPFATFYTQPRYPQAEMLLRRLRQGGASIQFPIDDSGVRRVFRHLREGGVVSIMPDHVPRAGGVVAPFFGVPALTMTLLPRLARRTGAAVLVLFVERLPEGFRVHFRQPPPALSDPDPVTACTAMNAAVEACVRDAFAQYQWNYKRFKARAGSGLSDDVYIATGVQT
;
A
#
# COMPACT_ATOMS: atom_id res chain seq x y z
N MET A 1 -16.11 16.77 27.51
CA MET A 1 -14.99 16.25 26.69
C MET A 1 -13.84 15.96 27.63
N ARG A 2 -13.36 14.70 27.69
CA ARG A 2 -12.31 14.26 28.60
C ARG A 2 -11.01 15.00 28.29
N TRP A 3 -10.17 15.33 29.31
CA TRP A 3 -8.95 16.11 29.16
C TRP A 3 -7.98 15.57 28.08
N TYR A 4 -7.88 14.24 27.96
CA TYR A 4 -7.04 13.59 26.96
C TYR A 4 -7.53 13.81 25.50
N THR A 5 -8.84 14.02 25.29
CA THR A 5 -9.33 14.39 23.95
C THR A 5 -8.93 15.82 23.60
N LYS A 6 -8.93 16.74 24.55
CA LYS A 6 -8.44 18.11 24.34
C LYS A 6 -6.94 18.10 24.00
N LEU A 7 -6.17 17.30 24.74
CA LEU A 7 -4.74 17.13 24.47
C LEU A 7 -4.50 16.55 23.06
N ALA A 8 -5.23 15.50 22.68
CA ALA A 8 -5.13 14.91 21.34
C ALA A 8 -5.44 15.95 20.23
N TYR A 9 -6.49 16.75 20.41
CA TYR A 9 -6.78 17.85 19.48
C TYR A 9 -5.69 18.90 19.44
N GLY A 10 -5.12 19.29 20.57
CA GLY A 10 -4.00 20.22 20.63
C GLY A 10 -2.77 19.69 19.88
N LEU A 11 -2.43 18.42 20.10
CA LEU A 11 -1.34 17.74 19.39
C LEU A 11 -1.58 17.66 17.88
N MET A 12 -2.80 17.32 17.46
CA MET A 12 -3.17 17.30 16.04
C MET A 12 -3.09 18.69 15.41
N TRP A 13 -3.58 19.72 16.12
CA TRP A 13 -3.51 21.10 15.65
C TRP A 13 -2.07 21.59 15.50
N PHE A 14 -1.20 21.24 16.44
CA PHE A 14 0.23 21.53 16.36
C PHE A 14 0.89 20.74 15.22
N ALA A 15 0.62 19.43 15.12
CA ALA A 15 1.15 18.58 14.08
C ALA A 15 0.77 19.09 12.67
N ALA A 16 -0.45 19.60 12.47
CA ALA A 16 -0.89 20.16 11.19
C ALA A 16 -0.04 21.35 10.71
N ARG A 17 0.73 21.98 11.59
CA ARG A 17 1.61 23.13 11.28
C ARG A 17 3.05 22.72 10.96
N LEU A 18 3.45 21.51 11.37
CA LEU A 18 4.80 21.06 11.15
C LEU A 18 5.08 20.80 9.66
N PRO A 19 6.25 21.16 9.15
CA PRO A 19 6.68 20.77 7.80
C PRO A 19 6.74 19.24 7.66
N MET A 20 6.47 18.73 6.46
CA MET A 20 6.58 17.27 6.17
C MET A 20 7.98 16.72 6.49
N GLY A 21 9.02 17.53 6.30
CA GLY A 21 10.40 17.17 6.64
C GLY A 21 10.59 16.77 8.11
N VAL A 22 9.84 17.39 9.04
CA VAL A 22 9.89 17.03 10.48
C VAL A 22 9.35 15.63 10.70
N PHE A 23 8.19 15.29 10.10
CA PHE A 23 7.64 13.94 10.19
C PHE A 23 8.58 12.90 9.58
N ARG A 24 9.21 13.22 8.44
CA ARG A 24 10.18 12.35 7.78
C ARG A 24 11.45 12.17 8.60
N ALA A 25 11.95 13.22 9.24
CA ALA A 25 13.11 13.15 10.13
C ALA A 25 12.82 12.29 11.38
N LEU A 26 11.67 12.49 12.01
CA LEU A 26 11.23 11.66 13.13
C LEU A 26 11.02 10.19 12.69
N GLY A 27 10.47 9.98 11.51
CA GLY A 27 10.30 8.66 10.92
C GLY A 27 11.64 7.98 10.62
N ALA A 28 12.62 8.72 10.11
CA ALA A 28 13.96 8.22 9.88
C ALA A 28 14.66 7.82 11.20
N GLY A 29 14.48 8.63 12.26
CA GLY A 29 14.94 8.30 13.62
C GLY A 29 14.29 7.01 14.17
N LEU A 30 12.98 6.84 13.95
CA LEU A 30 12.27 5.60 14.28
C LEU A 30 12.81 4.40 13.49
N GLY A 31 13.10 4.58 12.22
CA GLY A 31 13.73 3.55 11.37
C GLY A 31 15.13 3.17 11.88
N TRP A 32 15.92 4.16 12.29
CA TRP A 32 17.21 3.92 12.93
C TRP A 32 17.07 3.10 14.24
N LEU A 33 16.08 3.42 15.06
CA LEU A 33 15.78 2.64 16.26
C LEU A 33 15.40 1.19 15.95
N PHE A 34 14.55 0.97 14.92
CA PHE A 34 14.22 -0.39 14.48
C PHE A 34 15.43 -1.15 13.97
N TRP A 35 16.39 -0.46 13.35
CA TRP A 35 17.63 -1.05 12.87
C TRP A 35 18.54 -1.45 14.03
N THR A 36 18.80 -0.56 14.98
CA THR A 36 19.75 -0.77 16.08
C THR A 36 19.25 -1.78 17.10
N THR A 37 17.94 -1.82 17.36
CA THR A 37 17.35 -2.78 18.31
C THR A 37 17.18 -4.19 17.73
N HIS A 38 17.56 -4.44 16.48
CA HIS A 38 17.36 -5.73 15.81
C HIS A 38 15.90 -6.24 15.91
N GLY A 39 14.95 -5.29 15.94
CA GLY A 39 13.55 -5.57 16.15
C GLY A 39 12.92 -6.44 15.04
N ARG A 40 11.73 -6.96 15.31
CA ARG A 40 10.98 -7.84 14.38
C ARG A 40 10.86 -7.27 12.96
N LYS A 41 10.67 -5.94 12.83
CA LYS A 41 10.55 -5.28 11.51
C LYS A 41 11.83 -5.43 10.67
N ARG A 42 13.01 -5.22 11.28
CA ARG A 42 14.31 -5.41 10.62
C ARG A 42 14.47 -6.85 10.14
N ARG A 43 14.23 -7.84 11.01
CA ARG A 43 14.37 -9.26 10.66
C ARG A 43 13.46 -9.68 9.50
N ILE A 44 12.23 -9.15 9.42
CA ILE A 44 11.33 -9.42 8.28
C ILE A 44 11.89 -8.81 7.00
N VAL A 45 12.40 -7.57 7.04
CA VAL A 45 13.04 -6.93 5.88
C VAL A 45 14.22 -7.77 5.41
N GLU A 46 15.13 -8.14 6.30
CA GLU A 46 16.31 -8.98 5.98
C GLU A 46 15.89 -10.31 5.33
N ALA A 47 14.90 -11.01 5.91
CA ALA A 47 14.36 -12.25 5.36
C ALA A 47 13.79 -12.07 3.94
N ASN A 48 12.98 -11.03 3.72
CA ASN A 48 12.43 -10.76 2.39
C ASN A 48 13.54 -10.45 1.38
N LEU A 49 14.55 -9.65 1.75
CA LEU A 49 15.65 -9.31 0.86
C LEU A 49 16.55 -10.52 0.55
N MET A 50 16.72 -11.46 1.47
CA MET A 50 17.41 -12.72 1.20
C MET A 50 16.72 -13.53 0.10
N LEU A 51 15.40 -13.45 -0.03
CA LEU A 51 14.63 -14.12 -1.06
C LEU A 51 14.70 -13.39 -2.42
N VAL A 52 14.53 -12.07 -2.43
CA VAL A 52 14.28 -11.29 -3.66
C VAL A 52 15.53 -10.58 -4.20
N ARG A 53 16.60 -10.48 -3.42
CA ARG A 53 17.88 -9.85 -3.82
C ARG A 53 19.06 -10.78 -3.62
N ARG A 54 18.95 -11.97 -4.24
CA ARG A 54 20.01 -12.99 -4.26
C ARG A 54 21.22 -12.56 -5.10
N ASP A 55 21.01 -11.59 -5.96
CA ASP A 55 22.03 -10.93 -6.81
C ASP A 55 23.02 -10.08 -6.00
N LEU A 56 22.67 -9.66 -4.79
CA LEU A 56 23.51 -8.82 -3.95
C LEU A 56 24.38 -9.62 -2.98
N ASP A 57 25.61 -9.17 -2.79
CA ASP A 57 26.42 -9.64 -1.68
C ASP A 57 25.83 -9.25 -0.31
N THR A 58 26.41 -9.80 0.76
CA THR A 58 25.91 -9.58 2.13
C THR A 58 25.98 -8.11 2.55
N GLY A 59 27.05 -7.38 2.15
CA GLY A 59 27.24 -5.97 2.49
C GLY A 59 26.20 -5.08 1.79
N ALA A 60 26.08 -5.22 0.47
CA ALA A 60 25.11 -4.47 -0.33
C ALA A 60 23.65 -4.76 0.09
N ARG A 61 23.34 -6.03 0.38
CA ARG A 61 22.01 -6.42 0.87
C ARG A 61 21.72 -5.83 2.25
N SER A 62 22.69 -5.80 3.17
CA SER A 62 22.54 -5.16 4.48
C SER A 62 22.35 -3.65 4.38
N ALA A 63 23.08 -2.97 3.49
CA ALA A 63 22.87 -1.55 3.24
C ALA A 63 21.48 -1.25 2.69
N LEU A 64 20.99 -2.06 1.74
CA LEU A 64 19.62 -1.95 1.22
C LEU A 64 18.59 -2.22 2.30
N ALA A 65 18.79 -3.24 3.16
CA ALA A 65 17.91 -3.54 4.27
C ALA A 65 17.80 -2.37 5.25
N ARG A 66 18.92 -1.71 5.57
CA ARG A 66 18.94 -0.50 6.42
C ARG A 66 18.08 0.60 5.82
N GLU A 67 18.19 0.84 4.52
CA GLU A 67 17.39 1.85 3.84
C GLU A 67 15.90 1.48 3.83
N CYS A 68 15.54 0.22 3.56
CA CYS A 68 14.14 -0.27 3.65
C CYS A 68 13.57 -0.08 5.06
N VAL A 69 14.35 -0.35 6.11
CA VAL A 69 13.91 -0.15 7.50
C VAL A 69 13.76 1.34 7.81
N ARG A 70 14.67 2.20 7.32
CA ARG A 70 14.55 3.65 7.43
C ARG A 70 13.26 4.14 6.77
N GLN A 71 12.97 3.70 5.54
CA GLN A 71 11.74 4.05 4.81
C GLN A 71 10.49 3.52 5.50
N THR A 72 10.56 2.36 6.15
CA THR A 72 9.47 1.85 7.00
C THR A 72 9.16 2.83 8.15
N GLY A 73 10.18 3.33 8.83
CA GLY A 73 10.02 4.32 9.89
C GLY A 73 9.41 5.63 9.36
N VAL A 74 9.90 6.11 8.20
CA VAL A 74 9.36 7.30 7.53
C VAL A 74 7.88 7.12 7.21
N SER A 75 7.48 5.99 6.59
CA SER A 75 6.08 5.73 6.23
C SER A 75 5.15 5.72 7.45
N LEU A 76 5.62 5.21 8.60
CA LEU A 76 4.82 5.15 9.83
C LEU A 76 4.57 6.52 10.46
N VAL A 77 5.45 7.47 10.27
CA VAL A 77 5.33 8.80 10.88
C VAL A 77 4.80 9.84 9.90
N GLU A 78 5.20 9.78 8.62
CA GLU A 78 4.74 10.70 7.57
C GLU A 78 3.22 10.69 7.42
N VAL A 79 2.59 9.54 7.63
CA VAL A 79 1.13 9.39 7.52
C VAL A 79 0.37 10.37 8.43
N PHE A 80 0.90 10.71 9.60
CA PHE A 80 0.29 11.70 10.48
C PHE A 80 0.33 13.11 9.87
N GLY A 81 1.43 13.48 9.21
CA GLY A 81 1.54 14.74 8.48
C GLY A 81 0.55 14.81 7.31
N ILE A 82 0.36 13.70 6.58
CA ILE A 82 -0.59 13.58 5.48
C ILE A 82 -2.03 13.76 6.00
N TRP A 83 -2.42 13.07 7.06
CA TRP A 83 -3.78 13.12 7.61
C TRP A 83 -4.12 14.45 8.27
N THR A 84 -3.16 15.12 8.90
CA THR A 84 -3.41 16.38 9.61
C THR A 84 -3.49 17.58 8.68
N ASN A 85 -2.92 17.51 7.48
CA ASN A 85 -2.98 18.61 6.50
C ASN A 85 -3.16 18.11 5.05
N PRO A 86 -4.37 17.63 4.68
CA PRO A 86 -4.65 17.12 3.34
C PRO A 86 -4.41 18.13 2.22
N ARG A 87 -4.73 19.42 2.45
CA ARG A 87 -4.52 20.48 1.45
C ARG A 87 -3.04 20.64 1.12
N ARG A 88 -2.20 20.74 2.13
CA ARG A 88 -0.74 20.82 1.96
C ARG A 88 -0.20 19.56 1.29
N THR A 89 -0.72 18.38 1.65
CA THR A 89 -0.37 17.12 1.01
C THR A 89 -0.64 17.17 -0.49
N LEU A 90 -1.81 17.65 -0.91
CA LEU A 90 -2.16 17.76 -2.33
C LEU A 90 -1.27 18.77 -3.08
N THR A 91 -0.94 19.91 -2.47
CA THR A 91 -0.03 20.90 -3.08
C THR A 91 1.43 20.43 -3.11
N SER A 92 1.79 19.40 -2.34
CA SER A 92 3.11 18.77 -2.35
C SER A 92 3.24 17.67 -3.41
N VAL A 93 2.20 17.38 -4.18
CA VAL A 93 2.29 16.51 -5.37
C VAL A 93 2.82 17.34 -6.53
N HIS A 94 4.08 17.14 -6.89
CA HIS A 94 4.74 17.93 -7.93
C HIS A 94 4.48 17.40 -9.32
N ASP A 95 4.49 16.05 -9.46
CA ASP A 95 4.37 15.38 -10.75
C ASP A 95 3.31 14.28 -10.70
N VAL A 96 2.64 14.06 -11.83
CA VAL A 96 1.69 12.96 -12.05
C VAL A 96 1.99 12.30 -13.38
N TYR A 97 2.70 11.19 -13.35
CA TYR A 97 3.03 10.42 -14.54
C TYR A 97 1.89 9.48 -14.93
N GLY A 98 1.56 9.42 -16.20
CA GLY A 98 0.44 8.64 -16.71
C GLY A 98 -0.93 9.22 -16.34
N ARG A 99 -1.01 10.52 -16.08
CA ARG A 99 -2.26 11.20 -15.76
C ARG A 99 -3.30 11.00 -16.86
N GLU A 100 -2.88 11.04 -18.11
CA GLU A 100 -3.71 10.83 -19.29
C GLU A 100 -4.40 9.45 -19.28
N LEU A 101 -3.75 8.41 -18.70
CA LEU A 101 -4.34 7.08 -18.55
C LEU A 101 -5.49 7.12 -17.53
N PHE A 102 -5.30 7.83 -16.42
CA PHE A 102 -6.31 8.00 -15.39
C PHE A 102 -7.50 8.80 -15.91
N ASP A 103 -7.25 9.93 -16.57
CA ASP A 103 -8.28 10.80 -17.12
C ASP A 103 -9.08 10.07 -18.22
N ALA A 104 -8.42 9.30 -19.10
CA ALA A 104 -9.08 8.48 -20.11
C ALA A 104 -9.93 7.36 -19.49
N ALA A 105 -9.45 6.70 -18.44
CA ALA A 105 -10.20 5.65 -17.76
C ALA A 105 -11.47 6.20 -17.08
N LEU A 106 -11.39 7.41 -16.49
CA LEU A 106 -12.56 8.10 -15.94
C LEU A 106 -13.56 8.50 -17.04
N ALA A 107 -13.07 9.10 -18.11
CA ALA A 107 -13.92 9.52 -19.24
C ALA A 107 -14.67 8.36 -19.89
N ALA A 108 -14.08 7.16 -19.89
CA ALA A 108 -14.72 5.95 -20.39
C ALA A 108 -15.93 5.49 -19.56
N GLY A 109 -16.06 5.93 -18.31
CA GLY A 109 -17.23 5.69 -17.44
C GLY A 109 -17.51 4.22 -17.07
N ARG A 110 -16.59 3.30 -17.37
CA ARG A 110 -16.77 1.84 -17.15
C ARG A 110 -16.33 1.37 -15.77
N GLY A 111 -15.99 2.29 -14.86
CA GLY A 111 -15.35 2.02 -13.58
C GLY A 111 -13.83 1.82 -13.70
N LEU A 112 -13.12 2.08 -12.62
CA LEU A 112 -11.66 2.00 -12.57
C LEU A 112 -11.21 1.28 -11.29
N ILE A 113 -10.38 0.27 -11.44
CA ILE A 113 -9.67 -0.39 -10.34
C ILE A 113 -8.23 0.12 -10.32
N LEU A 114 -7.83 0.69 -9.19
CA LEU A 114 -6.46 1.08 -8.93
C LEU A 114 -5.77 -0.04 -8.15
N CYS A 115 -4.86 -0.74 -8.81
CA CYS A 115 -3.94 -1.71 -8.22
C CYS A 115 -2.84 -0.93 -7.49
N ALA A 116 -3.01 -0.68 -6.20
CA ALA A 116 -2.15 0.20 -5.42
C ALA A 116 -1.38 -0.60 -4.35
N PRO A 117 -0.13 -1.04 -4.61
CA PRO A 117 0.67 -1.75 -3.61
C PRO A 117 1.01 -0.85 -2.42
N HIS A 118 1.42 -1.47 -1.29
CA HIS A 118 1.97 -0.76 -0.12
C HIS A 118 3.38 -0.21 -0.44
N LEU A 119 3.44 0.75 -1.38
CA LEU A 119 4.66 1.37 -1.90
C LEU A 119 4.61 2.88 -1.74
N GLY A 120 5.66 3.47 -1.21
CA GLY A 120 5.76 4.91 -1.01
C GLY A 120 4.71 5.45 -0.04
N SER A 121 4.04 6.53 -0.44
CA SER A 121 3.06 7.25 0.39
C SER A 121 1.63 7.02 -0.11
N TRP A 122 1.16 5.78 -0.03
CA TRP A 122 -0.17 5.37 -0.57
C TRP A 122 -1.35 6.18 0.00
N GLU A 123 -1.24 6.75 1.21
CA GLU A 123 -2.29 7.61 1.77
C GLU A 123 -2.48 8.91 0.96
N VAL A 124 -1.44 9.40 0.29
CA VAL A 124 -1.56 10.56 -0.62
C VAL A 124 -2.50 10.25 -1.78
N ALA A 125 -2.48 9.00 -2.29
CA ALA A 125 -3.39 8.56 -3.34
C ALA A 125 -4.86 8.73 -2.96
N ASN A 126 -5.22 8.48 -1.69
CA ASN A 126 -6.58 8.63 -1.20
C ASN A 126 -7.09 10.07 -1.36
N TYR A 127 -6.25 11.05 -1.08
CA TYR A 127 -6.61 12.46 -1.24
C TYR A 127 -6.58 12.90 -2.70
N TRP A 128 -5.56 12.46 -3.44
CA TRP A 128 -5.39 12.88 -4.83
C TRP A 128 -6.51 12.34 -5.73
N VAL A 129 -6.84 11.05 -5.59
CA VAL A 129 -7.92 10.40 -6.37
C VAL A 129 -9.28 10.88 -5.88
N GLY A 130 -9.50 10.91 -4.56
CA GLY A 130 -10.78 11.32 -3.98
C GLY A 130 -11.18 12.77 -4.27
N ALA A 131 -10.21 13.65 -4.59
CA ALA A 131 -10.49 15.01 -5.06
C ALA A 131 -10.96 15.07 -6.53
N ARG A 132 -10.90 13.95 -7.28
CA ARG A 132 -11.14 13.92 -8.74
C ARG A 132 -12.25 12.95 -9.16
N ALA A 133 -12.57 11.98 -8.35
CA ALA A 133 -13.58 10.96 -8.69
C ALA A 133 -14.25 10.40 -7.44
N PRO A 134 -15.48 9.83 -7.56
CA PRO A 134 -16.08 8.99 -6.53
C PRO A 134 -15.16 7.80 -6.25
N PHE A 135 -14.50 7.82 -5.10
CA PHE A 135 -13.40 6.92 -4.77
C PHE A 135 -13.75 6.06 -3.57
N ALA A 136 -13.49 4.77 -3.68
CA ALA A 136 -13.71 3.81 -2.60
C ALA A 136 -12.44 2.99 -2.30
N THR A 137 -12.29 2.60 -1.03
CA THR A 137 -11.22 1.72 -0.56
C THR A 137 -11.77 0.65 0.37
N PHE A 138 -11.08 -0.49 0.45
CA PHE A 138 -11.36 -1.44 1.52
C PHE A 138 -10.79 -0.95 2.85
N TYR A 139 -11.57 -1.17 3.90
CA TYR A 139 -11.22 -0.75 5.26
C TYR A 139 -11.28 -1.92 6.23
N THR A 140 -10.20 -2.12 6.97
CA THR A 140 -10.17 -3.04 8.11
C THR A 140 -10.48 -2.25 9.37
N GLN A 141 -11.57 -2.61 10.05
CA GLN A 141 -11.96 -1.98 11.31
C GLN A 141 -10.85 -2.21 12.36
N PRO A 142 -10.34 -1.15 13.01
CA PRO A 142 -9.39 -1.30 14.11
C PRO A 142 -10.00 -2.12 15.26
N ARG A 143 -9.15 -2.84 15.97
CA ARG A 143 -9.56 -3.65 17.12
C ARG A 143 -10.19 -2.84 18.26
N TYR A 144 -9.86 -1.54 18.34
CA TYR A 144 -10.31 -0.64 19.40
C TYR A 144 -11.22 0.46 18.83
N PRO A 145 -12.48 0.60 19.32
CA PRO A 145 -13.44 1.60 18.82
C PRO A 145 -12.94 3.05 18.91
N GLN A 146 -12.11 3.36 19.93
CA GLN A 146 -11.52 4.70 20.10
C GLN A 146 -10.53 5.03 18.99
N ALA A 147 -9.73 4.04 18.56
CA ALA A 147 -8.81 4.17 17.44
C ALA A 147 -9.58 4.33 16.11
N GLU A 148 -10.70 3.64 15.96
CA GLU A 148 -11.57 3.80 14.79
C GLU A 148 -12.11 5.23 14.68
N MET A 149 -12.65 5.79 15.76
CA MET A 149 -13.18 7.15 15.77
C MET A 149 -12.11 8.20 15.44
N LEU A 150 -10.89 8.02 15.98
CA LEU A 150 -9.76 8.90 15.67
C LEU A 150 -9.33 8.78 14.21
N LEU A 151 -9.16 7.55 13.70
CA LEU A 151 -8.77 7.30 12.31
C LEU A 151 -9.81 7.81 11.31
N ARG A 152 -11.10 7.62 11.60
CA ARG A 152 -12.19 8.18 10.76
C ARG A 152 -12.09 9.70 10.70
N ARG A 153 -11.89 10.38 11.83
CA ARG A 153 -11.75 11.84 11.86
C ARG A 153 -10.51 12.32 11.10
N LEU A 154 -9.37 11.65 11.28
CA LEU A 154 -8.13 11.98 10.57
C LEU A 154 -8.27 11.79 9.04
N ARG A 155 -9.02 10.77 8.61
CA ARG A 155 -9.27 10.49 7.20
C ARG A 155 -10.47 11.25 6.60
N GLN A 156 -11.29 11.92 7.42
CA GLN A 156 -12.45 12.69 6.93
C GLN A 156 -12.10 13.83 5.95
N GLY A 157 -10.83 14.24 5.89
CA GLY A 157 -10.34 15.14 4.83
C GLY A 157 -10.17 14.48 3.46
N GLY A 158 -10.26 13.14 3.37
CA GLY A 158 -10.22 12.38 2.11
C GLY A 158 -11.63 11.93 1.71
N ALA A 159 -12.03 12.22 0.49
CA ALA A 159 -13.36 11.93 -0.05
C ALA A 159 -13.55 10.42 -0.39
N SER A 160 -12.90 9.49 0.32
CA SER A 160 -13.03 8.06 0.02
C SER A 160 -14.15 7.38 0.81
N ILE A 161 -14.97 6.63 0.09
CA ILE A 161 -15.96 5.72 0.66
C ILE A 161 -15.22 4.48 1.17
N GLN A 162 -15.47 4.09 2.41
CA GLN A 162 -14.82 2.92 3.01
C GLN A 162 -15.76 1.72 3.02
N PHE A 163 -15.35 0.62 2.38
CA PHE A 163 -16.09 -0.63 2.39
C PHE A 163 -15.41 -1.67 3.30
N PRO A 164 -16.18 -2.46 4.06
CA PRO A 164 -15.61 -3.51 4.91
C PRO A 164 -14.94 -4.61 4.06
N ILE A 165 -13.94 -5.30 4.65
CA ILE A 165 -13.29 -6.45 4.00
C ILE A 165 -14.09 -7.73 4.32
N ASP A 166 -15.28 -7.82 3.73
CA ASP A 166 -16.17 -8.98 3.79
C ASP A 166 -17.00 -9.08 2.51
N ASP A 167 -17.87 -10.08 2.41
CA ASP A 167 -18.73 -10.30 1.24
C ASP A 167 -19.66 -9.12 0.95
N SER A 168 -20.08 -8.39 1.98
CA SER A 168 -20.93 -7.21 1.82
C SER A 168 -20.17 -6.07 1.15
N GLY A 169 -18.93 -5.85 1.58
CA GLY A 169 -18.05 -4.85 0.99
C GLY A 169 -17.67 -5.21 -0.45
N VAL A 170 -17.41 -6.48 -0.75
CA VAL A 170 -17.14 -6.92 -2.13
C VAL A 170 -18.35 -6.65 -3.04
N ARG A 171 -19.59 -6.92 -2.58
CA ARG A 171 -20.80 -6.58 -3.34
C ARG A 171 -20.95 -5.07 -3.57
N ARG A 172 -20.60 -4.24 -2.57
CA ARG A 172 -20.63 -2.78 -2.69
C ARG A 172 -19.59 -2.28 -3.68
N VAL A 173 -18.36 -2.82 -3.64
CA VAL A 173 -17.30 -2.53 -4.61
C VAL A 173 -17.75 -2.88 -6.03
N PHE A 174 -18.35 -4.05 -6.21
CA PHE A 174 -18.86 -4.48 -7.51
C PHE A 174 -19.90 -3.50 -8.08
N ARG A 175 -20.86 -3.07 -7.25
CA ARG A 175 -21.88 -2.07 -7.63
C ARG A 175 -21.23 -0.74 -7.96
N HIS A 176 -20.34 -0.23 -7.10
CA HIS A 176 -19.66 1.05 -7.27
C HIS A 176 -18.86 1.11 -8.58
N LEU A 177 -18.17 0.01 -8.94
CA LEU A 177 -17.47 -0.09 -10.23
C LEU A 177 -18.44 -0.07 -11.42
N ARG A 178 -19.58 -0.76 -11.33
CA ARG A 178 -20.58 -0.75 -12.39
C ARG A 178 -21.28 0.60 -12.59
N GLU A 179 -21.27 1.43 -11.57
CA GLU A 179 -21.75 2.82 -11.58
C GLU A 179 -20.67 3.81 -12.05
N GLY A 180 -19.53 3.32 -12.57
CA GLY A 180 -18.45 4.17 -13.07
C GLY A 180 -17.49 4.68 -11.99
N GLY A 181 -17.61 4.20 -10.75
CA GLY A 181 -16.76 4.63 -9.63
C GLY A 181 -15.34 4.08 -9.69
N VAL A 182 -14.48 4.65 -8.85
CA VAL A 182 -13.06 4.26 -8.71
C VAL A 182 -12.84 3.49 -7.41
N VAL A 183 -12.12 2.37 -7.46
CA VAL A 183 -11.79 1.55 -6.28
C VAL A 183 -10.30 1.29 -6.21
N SER A 184 -9.69 1.53 -5.05
CA SER A 184 -8.30 1.10 -4.80
C SER A 184 -8.28 -0.25 -4.08
N ILE A 185 -7.45 -1.14 -4.58
CA ILE A 185 -7.18 -2.46 -3.99
C ILE A 185 -5.68 -2.62 -3.82
N MET A 186 -5.25 -2.96 -2.61
CA MET A 186 -3.85 -3.23 -2.28
C MET A 186 -3.61 -4.75 -2.41
N PRO A 187 -2.96 -5.22 -3.51
CA PRO A 187 -2.96 -6.63 -3.87
C PRO A 187 -1.86 -7.45 -3.18
N ASP A 188 -0.92 -6.80 -2.52
CA ASP A 188 0.38 -7.31 -2.12
C ASP A 188 0.44 -7.92 -0.71
N HIS A 189 -0.68 -7.93 0.01
CA HIS A 189 -0.80 -8.70 1.24
C HIS A 189 -1.36 -10.10 0.99
N VAL A 190 -0.92 -11.06 1.82
CA VAL A 190 -1.44 -12.43 1.79
C VAL A 190 -2.92 -12.44 2.13
N PRO A 191 -3.79 -12.99 1.27
CA PRO A 191 -5.23 -12.99 1.48
C PRO A 191 -5.63 -13.79 2.72
N ARG A 192 -6.70 -13.36 3.41
CA ARG A 192 -7.23 -14.07 4.59
C ARG A 192 -7.82 -15.44 4.26
N ALA A 193 -8.40 -15.57 3.08
CA ALA A 193 -8.96 -16.81 2.54
C ALA A 193 -8.78 -16.83 1.03
N GLY A 194 -8.71 -18.02 0.45
CA GLY A 194 -8.51 -18.21 -0.97
C GLY A 194 -7.13 -17.70 -1.45
N GLY A 195 -7.05 -17.37 -2.73
CA GLY A 195 -5.81 -16.97 -3.40
C GLY A 195 -5.18 -18.11 -4.18
N VAL A 196 -4.17 -17.77 -4.95
CA VAL A 196 -3.33 -18.71 -5.72
C VAL A 196 -1.87 -18.42 -5.44
N VAL A 197 -1.02 -19.42 -5.60
CA VAL A 197 0.42 -19.22 -5.56
C VAL A 197 0.86 -18.68 -6.92
N ALA A 198 1.42 -17.49 -6.91
CA ALA A 198 1.96 -16.83 -8.11
C ALA A 198 3.32 -16.21 -7.77
N PRO A 199 4.28 -16.15 -8.70
CA PRO A 199 5.60 -15.59 -8.43
C PRO A 199 5.51 -14.10 -8.10
N PHE A 200 6.35 -13.67 -7.13
CA PHE A 200 6.65 -12.28 -6.82
C PHE A 200 8.16 -12.16 -6.62
N PHE A 201 8.84 -11.39 -7.47
CA PHE A 201 10.30 -11.39 -7.60
C PHE A 201 10.89 -12.81 -7.78
N GLY A 202 10.22 -13.64 -8.58
CA GLY A 202 10.62 -15.03 -8.83
C GLY A 202 10.40 -15.97 -7.64
N VAL A 203 9.86 -15.50 -6.52
CA VAL A 203 9.59 -16.29 -5.31
C VAL A 203 8.10 -16.63 -5.25
N PRO A 204 7.72 -17.91 -5.02
CA PRO A 204 6.31 -18.29 -4.85
C PRO A 204 5.66 -17.51 -3.71
N ALA A 205 4.53 -16.87 -3.98
CA ALA A 205 3.82 -16.05 -3.00
C ALA A 205 2.30 -16.23 -3.13
N LEU A 206 1.62 -16.50 -2.02
CA LEU A 206 0.17 -16.56 -1.99
C LEU A 206 -0.42 -15.19 -2.32
N THR A 207 -1.19 -15.11 -3.40
CA THR A 207 -1.65 -13.87 -4.02
C THR A 207 -3.17 -13.85 -4.12
N MET A 208 -3.78 -12.70 -3.80
CA MET A 208 -5.24 -12.56 -3.86
C MET A 208 -5.76 -12.54 -5.31
N THR A 209 -6.88 -13.21 -5.52
CA THR A 209 -7.57 -13.24 -6.83
C THR A 209 -8.68 -12.19 -6.96
N LEU A 210 -8.94 -11.40 -5.92
CA LEU A 210 -10.07 -10.47 -5.86
C LEU A 210 -10.00 -9.42 -6.97
N LEU A 211 -8.84 -8.78 -7.15
CA LEU A 211 -8.66 -7.70 -8.12
C LEU A 211 -8.88 -8.19 -9.57
N PRO A 212 -8.19 -9.24 -10.06
CA PRO A 212 -8.42 -9.76 -11.41
C PRO A 212 -9.87 -10.22 -11.62
N ARG A 213 -10.48 -10.87 -10.62
CA ARG A 213 -11.88 -11.31 -10.70
C ARG A 213 -12.85 -10.14 -10.83
N LEU A 214 -12.65 -9.06 -10.07
CA LEU A 214 -13.48 -7.86 -10.16
C LEU A 214 -13.33 -7.21 -11.53
N ALA A 215 -12.09 -7.01 -12.02
CA ALA A 215 -11.82 -6.44 -13.34
C ALA A 215 -12.57 -7.21 -14.44
N ARG A 216 -12.42 -8.53 -14.48
CA ARG A 216 -13.07 -9.39 -15.46
C ARG A 216 -14.60 -9.35 -15.37
N ARG A 217 -15.18 -9.36 -14.17
CA ARG A 217 -16.64 -9.41 -13.97
C ARG A 217 -17.34 -8.08 -14.18
N THR A 218 -16.65 -6.96 -13.97
CA THR A 218 -17.23 -5.63 -14.13
C THR A 218 -16.91 -4.99 -15.47
N GLY A 219 -15.84 -5.43 -16.15
CA GLY A 219 -15.30 -4.75 -17.32
C GLY A 219 -14.60 -3.43 -16.99
N ALA A 220 -14.38 -3.14 -15.69
CA ALA A 220 -13.69 -1.95 -15.25
C ALA A 220 -12.23 -1.93 -15.74
N ALA A 221 -11.75 -0.73 -16.09
CA ALA A 221 -10.34 -0.53 -16.40
C ALA A 221 -9.47 -0.83 -15.17
N VAL A 222 -8.23 -1.25 -15.38
CA VAL A 222 -7.25 -1.42 -14.30
C VAL A 222 -6.04 -0.55 -14.60
N LEU A 223 -5.62 0.24 -13.61
CA LEU A 223 -4.34 0.93 -13.62
C LEU A 223 -3.56 0.56 -12.36
N VAL A 224 -2.24 0.47 -12.50
CA VAL A 224 -1.36 0.39 -11.33
C VAL A 224 -1.09 1.80 -10.84
N LEU A 225 -1.25 2.02 -9.54
CA LEU A 225 -1.03 3.31 -8.89
C LEU A 225 -0.01 3.16 -7.78
N PHE A 226 1.01 4.01 -7.76
CA PHE A 226 1.81 4.24 -6.56
C PHE A 226 2.20 5.70 -6.41
N VAL A 227 2.54 6.09 -5.19
CA VAL A 227 2.97 7.45 -4.87
C VAL A 227 4.39 7.40 -4.31
N GLU A 228 5.33 7.81 -5.14
CA GLU A 228 6.74 7.91 -4.80
C GLU A 228 6.97 9.07 -3.82
N ARG A 229 7.70 8.81 -2.75
CA ARG A 229 8.20 9.85 -1.84
C ARG A 229 9.47 10.43 -2.43
N LEU A 230 9.44 11.71 -2.75
CA LEU A 230 10.62 12.48 -3.18
C LEU A 230 11.28 13.16 -1.97
N PRO A 231 12.52 13.65 -2.06
CA PRO A 231 13.12 14.50 -1.03
C PRO A 231 12.18 15.64 -0.62
N GLU A 232 11.57 16.30 -1.61
CA GLU A 232 10.53 17.30 -1.42
C GLU A 232 9.24 16.86 -2.12
N GLY A 233 8.16 16.66 -1.32
CA GLY A 233 6.85 16.30 -1.83
C GLY A 233 6.71 14.87 -2.30
N PHE A 234 5.87 14.70 -3.33
CA PHE A 234 5.42 13.41 -3.83
C PHE A 234 5.25 13.43 -5.35
N ARG A 235 5.38 12.25 -5.95
CA ARG A 235 5.08 11.99 -7.35
C ARG A 235 4.08 10.85 -7.46
N VAL A 236 3.00 11.05 -8.19
CA VAL A 236 1.98 10.04 -8.45
C VAL A 236 2.30 9.36 -9.78
N HIS A 237 2.20 8.03 -9.81
CA HIS A 237 2.44 7.24 -11.02
C HIS A 237 1.21 6.40 -11.34
N PHE A 238 0.70 6.52 -12.56
CA PHE A 238 -0.28 5.61 -13.15
C PHE A 238 0.37 4.82 -14.27
N ARG A 239 0.13 3.50 -14.32
CA ARG A 239 0.66 2.61 -15.35
C ARG A 239 -0.41 1.61 -15.80
N GLN A 240 -0.35 1.22 -17.05
CA GLN A 240 -1.13 0.09 -17.52
C GLN A 240 -0.51 -1.22 -17.02
N PRO A 241 -1.31 -2.14 -16.47
CA PRO A 241 -0.82 -3.48 -16.16
C PRO A 241 -0.67 -4.31 -17.42
N PRO A 242 0.08 -5.44 -17.39
CA PRO A 242 0.08 -6.41 -18.48
C PRO A 242 -1.33 -6.89 -18.83
N PRO A 243 -1.67 -7.08 -20.12
CA PRO A 243 -3.00 -7.53 -20.55
C PRO A 243 -3.45 -8.85 -19.89
N ALA A 244 -2.50 -9.73 -19.59
CA ALA A 244 -2.75 -11.01 -18.91
C ALA A 244 -3.32 -10.87 -17.49
N LEU A 245 -3.39 -9.65 -16.91
CA LEU A 245 -4.12 -9.42 -15.66
C LEU A 245 -5.61 -9.77 -15.78
N SER A 246 -6.18 -9.69 -16.97
CA SER A 246 -7.58 -10.04 -17.25
C SER A 246 -7.78 -11.49 -17.71
N ASP A 247 -6.74 -12.32 -17.65
CA ASP A 247 -6.80 -13.73 -18.04
C ASP A 247 -7.83 -14.50 -17.18
N PRO A 248 -8.61 -15.44 -17.79
CA PRO A 248 -9.53 -16.29 -17.02
C PRO A 248 -8.83 -17.23 -16.04
N ASP A 249 -7.60 -17.67 -16.34
CA ASP A 249 -6.79 -18.45 -15.40
C ASP A 249 -6.28 -17.58 -14.25
N PRO A 250 -6.65 -17.89 -12.99
CA PRO A 250 -6.28 -17.06 -11.86
C PRO A 250 -4.78 -17.02 -11.57
N VAL A 251 -4.02 -18.05 -11.95
CA VAL A 251 -2.57 -18.07 -11.75
C VAL A 251 -1.90 -17.11 -12.72
N THR A 252 -2.29 -17.15 -13.99
CA THR A 252 -1.81 -16.24 -15.04
C THR A 252 -2.14 -14.79 -14.69
N ALA A 253 -3.39 -14.51 -14.31
CA ALA A 253 -3.84 -13.16 -13.93
C ALA A 253 -3.08 -12.62 -12.70
N CYS A 254 -2.88 -13.43 -11.66
CA CYS A 254 -2.13 -13.04 -10.46
C CYS A 254 -0.63 -12.89 -10.74
N THR A 255 -0.07 -13.68 -11.65
CA THR A 255 1.33 -13.53 -12.10
C THR A 255 1.52 -12.17 -12.80
N ALA A 256 0.61 -11.82 -13.71
CA ALA A 256 0.62 -10.52 -14.38
C ALA A 256 0.45 -9.35 -13.39
N MET A 257 -0.46 -9.50 -12.42
CA MET A 257 -0.66 -8.51 -11.35
C MET A 257 0.61 -8.33 -10.50
N ASN A 258 1.24 -9.42 -10.07
CA ASN A 258 2.49 -9.36 -9.32
C ASN A 258 3.61 -8.71 -10.14
N ALA A 259 3.76 -9.05 -11.42
CA ALA A 259 4.75 -8.44 -12.32
C ALA A 259 4.54 -6.92 -12.46
N ALA A 260 3.29 -6.46 -12.54
CA ALA A 260 2.96 -5.04 -12.55
C ALA A 260 3.37 -4.33 -11.26
N VAL A 261 3.13 -4.96 -10.11
CA VAL A 261 3.58 -4.46 -8.80
C VAL A 261 5.10 -4.44 -8.69
N GLU A 262 5.77 -5.52 -9.13
CA GLU A 262 7.24 -5.58 -9.15
C GLU A 262 7.88 -4.45 -9.95
N ALA A 263 7.31 -4.14 -11.13
CA ALA A 263 7.81 -3.04 -11.95
C ALA A 263 7.78 -1.71 -11.19
N CYS A 264 6.71 -1.45 -10.43
CA CYS A 264 6.63 -0.26 -9.58
C CYS A 264 7.61 -0.32 -8.39
N VAL A 265 7.75 -1.49 -7.76
CA VAL A 265 8.69 -1.67 -6.64
C VAL A 265 10.13 -1.47 -7.09
N ARG A 266 10.52 -1.87 -8.31
CA ARG A 266 11.88 -1.65 -8.84
C ARG A 266 12.25 -0.16 -8.91
N ASP A 267 11.31 0.73 -9.19
CA ASP A 267 11.57 2.17 -9.28
C ASP A 267 11.80 2.82 -7.91
N ALA A 268 11.11 2.35 -6.87
CA ALA A 268 11.20 2.90 -5.52
C ALA A 268 11.40 1.78 -4.48
N PHE A 269 12.36 0.89 -4.73
CA PHE A 269 12.53 -0.40 -4.05
C PHE A 269 12.52 -0.29 -2.53
N ALA A 270 13.28 0.65 -1.97
CA ALA A 270 13.39 0.83 -0.53
C ALA A 270 12.08 1.34 0.12
N GLN A 271 11.18 1.94 -0.64
CA GLN A 271 9.91 2.48 -0.16
C GLN A 271 8.78 1.44 -0.10
N TYR A 272 9.01 0.21 -0.60
CA TYR A 272 8.02 -0.87 -0.49
C TYR A 272 7.95 -1.40 0.94
N GLN A 273 6.78 -1.93 1.32
CA GLN A 273 6.52 -2.41 2.70
C GLN A 273 7.23 -3.75 2.99
N TRP A 274 8.55 -3.78 2.85
CA TRP A 274 9.36 -4.99 3.10
C TRP A 274 9.27 -5.51 4.55
N ASN A 275 8.76 -4.75 5.49
CA ASN A 275 8.50 -5.15 6.87
C ASN A 275 7.23 -6.00 7.05
N TYR A 276 6.54 -6.35 5.96
CA TYR A 276 5.45 -7.33 5.92
C TYR A 276 5.97 -8.70 5.42
N LYS A 277 5.48 -9.81 6.03
CA LYS A 277 5.81 -11.18 5.60
C LYS A 277 5.08 -11.54 4.29
N ARG A 278 5.60 -11.06 3.15
CA ARG A 278 4.94 -11.27 1.84
C ARG A 278 4.90 -12.73 1.41
N PHE A 279 5.92 -13.50 1.79
CA PHE A 279 6.11 -14.89 1.38
C PHE A 279 5.71 -15.89 2.46
N LYS A 280 4.94 -15.45 3.47
CA LYS A 280 4.52 -16.36 4.54
C LYS A 280 3.63 -17.48 4.02
N ALA A 281 3.84 -18.69 4.55
CA ALA A 281 2.98 -19.82 4.32
C ALA A 281 1.59 -19.64 4.95
N ARG A 282 0.64 -20.36 4.42
CA ARG A 282 -0.67 -20.61 5.03
C ARG A 282 -1.01 -22.08 4.89
N ALA A 283 -1.84 -22.60 5.80
CA ALA A 283 -2.33 -23.96 5.72
C ALA A 283 -2.92 -24.25 4.33
N GLY A 284 -2.47 -25.31 3.69
CA GLY A 284 -2.92 -25.71 2.35
C GLY A 284 -2.32 -24.91 1.18
N SER A 285 -1.41 -23.96 1.41
CA SER A 285 -0.77 -23.20 0.31
C SER A 285 0.40 -23.89 -0.36
N GLY A 286 0.95 -24.95 0.25
CA GLY A 286 2.20 -25.59 -0.23
C GLY A 286 3.46 -24.74 -0.06
N LEU A 287 3.37 -23.60 0.65
CA LEU A 287 4.50 -22.72 0.95
C LEU A 287 5.09 -23.02 2.32
N SER A 288 6.38 -22.65 2.52
CA SER A 288 7.09 -22.78 3.79
C SER A 288 7.41 -21.40 4.40
N ASP A 289 7.42 -21.33 5.72
CA ASP A 289 7.88 -20.15 6.49
C ASP A 289 9.37 -20.23 6.88
N ASP A 290 10.13 -21.19 6.34
CA ASP A 290 11.50 -21.49 6.77
C ASP A 290 12.42 -20.26 6.77
N VAL A 291 12.30 -19.38 5.77
CA VAL A 291 13.11 -18.16 5.72
C VAL A 291 12.83 -17.23 6.91
N TYR A 292 11.59 -17.14 7.36
CA TYR A 292 11.22 -16.29 8.50
C TYR A 292 11.64 -16.94 9.81
N ILE A 293 11.53 -18.26 9.91
CA ILE A 293 12.01 -19.04 11.08
C ILE A 293 13.52 -18.89 11.21
N ALA A 294 14.27 -19.08 10.11
CA ALA A 294 15.72 -18.97 10.08
C ALA A 294 16.23 -17.57 10.50
N THR A 295 15.43 -16.53 10.25
CA THR A 295 15.75 -15.15 10.68
C THR A 295 15.20 -14.80 12.08
N GLY A 296 14.70 -15.78 12.82
CA GLY A 296 14.14 -15.60 14.16
C GLY A 296 12.82 -14.81 14.20
N VAL A 297 12.08 -14.78 13.10
CA VAL A 297 10.76 -14.17 13.05
C VAL A 297 9.72 -15.23 13.35
N GLN A 298 9.23 -15.28 14.59
CA GLN A 298 8.14 -16.19 14.96
C GLN A 298 6.90 -15.98 14.09
N THR A 299 6.24 -17.07 13.73
CA THR A 299 5.01 -17.12 12.90
C THR A 299 3.81 -16.57 13.64
#